data_b994a03a6a615c48dc7cd6fa89eed22c
#
_entry.id   b994a03a6a615c48dc7cd6fa89eed22c
#
_cell.length_a   1.000
_cell.length_b   1.000
_cell.length_c   1.000
_cell.angle_alpha   90.00
_cell.angle_beta   90.00
_cell.angle_gamma   90.00
#
_symmetry.space_group_name_H-M   'P 1'
#
loop_
_entity.id
_entity.type
_entity.pdbx_description
1 polymer ?
#
loop_
_entity_poly.entity_id
_entity_poly.type
_entity_poly.pdbx_seq_one_letter_code
_entity_poly.pdbx_strand_id
1 'polypeptide(L)'
;MFHYASALVLALLLGPARAGDELKNPYAGDPAAAVEGKRLFLKTGCYACHGHEAEGAVGPDLTDDEWIYKPTDSMIFNTIAKGRPGTVMAPFGDQLTPDEIWKIVEFLRDKNRQRHPKDQ
;
A
#
# COMPACT_ATOMS: atom_id res chain seq x y z
N MET A 1 10.79 -45.54 -40.21
CA MET A 1 11.23 -45.17 -38.87
C MET A 1 10.68 -43.82 -38.55
N PHE A 2 9.66 -43.78 -37.70
CA PHE A 2 9.08 -42.51 -37.29
C PHE A 2 9.66 -42.17 -35.91
N HIS A 3 10.43 -41.08 -35.86
CA HIS A 3 10.89 -40.55 -34.60
C HIS A 3 9.83 -39.60 -34.09
N TYR A 4 9.09 -40.04 -33.09
CA TYR A 4 8.23 -39.13 -32.34
C TYR A 4 9.11 -38.31 -31.38
N ALA A 5 9.38 -37.09 -31.76
CA ALA A 5 9.91 -36.12 -30.83
C ALA A 5 8.79 -35.73 -29.87
N SER A 6 8.77 -36.32 -28.70
CA SER A 6 7.90 -35.88 -27.62
C SER A 6 8.35 -34.47 -27.21
N ALA A 7 7.66 -33.47 -27.72
CA ALA A 7 7.79 -32.12 -27.18
C ALA A 7 7.23 -32.14 -25.76
N LEU A 8 8.10 -32.14 -24.75
CA LEU A 8 7.71 -31.86 -23.38
C LEU A 8 7.22 -30.42 -23.34
N VAL A 9 5.90 -30.26 -23.43
CA VAL A 9 5.27 -28.97 -23.09
C VAL A 9 5.41 -28.82 -21.58
N LEU A 10 6.42 -28.09 -21.17
CA LEU A 10 6.54 -27.65 -19.79
C LEU A 10 5.44 -26.61 -19.58
N ALA A 11 4.26 -27.07 -19.15
CA ALA A 11 3.23 -26.17 -18.68
C ALA A 11 3.78 -25.49 -17.43
N LEU A 12 4.20 -24.22 -17.55
CA LEU A 12 4.40 -23.35 -16.41
C LEU A 12 3.03 -23.22 -15.73
N LEU A 13 2.83 -24.03 -14.72
CA LEU A 13 1.74 -23.86 -13.78
C LEU A 13 2.06 -22.60 -12.95
N LEU A 14 1.70 -21.43 -13.50
CA LEU A 14 1.49 -20.27 -12.66
C LEU A 14 0.28 -20.61 -11.79
N GLY A 15 0.54 -21.16 -10.60
CA GLY A 15 -0.51 -21.37 -9.63
C GLY A 15 -1.22 -20.04 -9.33
N PRO A 16 -2.54 -20.09 -9.00
CA PRO A 16 -3.23 -18.88 -8.57
C PRO A 16 -2.46 -18.25 -7.41
N ALA A 17 -2.35 -16.92 -7.44
CA ALA A 17 -1.78 -16.16 -6.33
C ALA A 17 -2.43 -16.66 -5.03
N ARG A 18 -1.61 -17.12 -4.09
CA ARG A 18 -2.12 -17.65 -2.82
C ARG A 18 -2.77 -16.52 -2.05
N ALA A 19 -3.94 -16.78 -1.46
CA ALA A 19 -4.51 -15.91 -0.45
C ALA A 19 -3.44 -15.70 0.64
N GLY A 20 -2.90 -14.48 0.77
CA GLY A 20 -1.81 -14.16 1.70
C GLY A 20 -0.51 -13.74 1.04
N ASP A 21 -0.40 -13.75 -0.28
CA ASP A 21 0.73 -13.11 -0.97
C ASP A 21 0.68 -11.60 -0.72
N GLU A 22 1.62 -11.12 0.11
CA GLU A 22 1.72 -9.72 0.42
C GLU A 22 2.37 -8.97 -0.73
N LEU A 23 1.74 -7.86 -1.12
CA LEU A 23 2.36 -6.90 -2.01
C LEU A 23 3.53 -6.23 -1.29
N LYS A 24 4.62 -6.02 -2.00
CA LYS A 24 5.79 -5.30 -1.46
C LYS A 24 5.78 -3.87 -1.96
N ASN A 25 6.00 -2.93 -1.04
CA ASN A 25 6.17 -1.54 -1.40
C ASN A 25 7.48 -1.35 -2.17
N PRO A 26 7.44 -0.99 -3.47
CA PRO A 26 8.66 -0.78 -4.26
C PRO A 26 9.47 0.44 -3.81
N TYR A 27 8.89 1.31 -2.99
CA TYR A 27 9.50 2.55 -2.51
C TYR A 27 9.94 2.48 -1.04
N ALA A 28 9.98 1.28 -0.45
CA ALA A 28 10.34 1.15 0.96
C ALA A 28 11.70 1.81 1.26
N GLY A 29 11.69 2.79 2.17
CA GLY A 29 12.88 3.54 2.56
C GLY A 29 13.34 4.64 1.60
N ASP A 30 12.58 4.93 0.54
CA ASP A 30 12.91 5.96 -0.45
C ASP A 30 12.38 7.34 0.01
N PRO A 31 13.27 8.29 0.41
CA PRO A 31 12.85 9.61 0.88
C PRO A 31 12.14 10.44 -0.18
N ALA A 32 12.55 10.33 -1.44
CA ALA A 32 11.92 11.06 -2.54
C ALA A 32 10.49 10.58 -2.77
N ALA A 33 10.25 9.28 -2.65
CA ALA A 33 8.91 8.71 -2.75
C ALA A 33 8.02 9.18 -1.58
N ALA A 34 8.56 9.27 -0.37
CA ALA A 34 7.83 9.78 0.78
C ALA A 34 7.40 11.25 0.59
N VAL A 35 8.27 12.09 0.05
CA VAL A 35 7.95 13.50 -0.27
C VAL A 35 6.84 13.58 -1.31
N GLU A 36 6.94 12.82 -2.38
CA GLU A 36 5.91 12.76 -3.42
C GLU A 36 4.60 12.18 -2.88
N GLY A 37 4.69 11.18 -2.01
CA GLY A 37 3.54 10.59 -1.32
C GLY A 37 2.79 11.60 -0.47
N LYS A 38 3.50 12.49 0.22
CA LYS A 38 2.89 13.60 0.97
C LYS A 38 2.14 14.55 0.04
N ARG A 39 2.77 14.92 -1.08
CA ARG A 39 2.12 15.76 -2.08
C ARG A 39 0.82 15.15 -2.60
N LEU A 40 0.84 13.88 -2.92
CA LEU A 40 -0.33 13.12 -3.38
C LEU A 40 -1.41 13.01 -2.29
N PHE A 41 -1.01 12.76 -1.06
CA PHE A 41 -1.88 12.70 0.11
C PHE A 41 -2.67 14.02 0.28
N LEU A 42 -1.99 15.14 0.16
CA LEU A 42 -2.62 16.47 0.24
C LEU A 42 -3.50 16.75 -0.98
N LYS A 43 -2.99 16.50 -2.18
CA LYS A 43 -3.70 16.76 -3.43
C LYS A 43 -4.99 15.93 -3.56
N THR A 44 -4.95 14.69 -3.14
CA THR A 44 -6.09 13.77 -3.23
C THR A 44 -7.14 14.00 -2.16
N GLY A 45 -6.81 14.76 -1.11
CA GLY A 45 -7.74 15.12 -0.05
C GLY A 45 -7.77 14.18 1.15
N CYS A 46 -6.81 13.28 1.27
CA CYS A 46 -6.69 12.38 2.42
C CYS A 46 -6.61 13.16 3.75
N TYR A 47 -5.99 14.34 3.71
CA TYR A 47 -5.84 15.21 4.87
C TYR A 47 -7.17 15.65 5.48
N ALA A 48 -8.24 15.69 4.69
CA ALA A 48 -9.55 16.15 5.18
C ALA A 48 -10.08 15.29 6.34
N CYS A 49 -9.77 14.00 6.32
CA CYS A 49 -10.13 13.07 7.39
C CYS A 49 -8.93 12.69 8.27
N HIS A 50 -7.74 12.64 7.72
CA HIS A 50 -6.56 12.11 8.42
C HIS A 50 -5.56 13.17 8.91
N GLY A 51 -5.81 14.46 8.65
CA GLY A 51 -4.90 15.56 9.01
C GLY A 51 -3.77 15.75 8.01
N HIS A 52 -3.16 16.95 7.99
CA HIS A 52 -2.12 17.33 7.01
C HIS A 52 -0.82 16.53 7.16
N GLU A 53 -0.54 16.04 8.37
CA GLU A 53 0.61 15.18 8.68
C GLU A 53 0.17 13.75 8.99
N ALA A 54 -1.03 13.36 8.55
CA ALA A 54 -1.65 12.05 8.81
C ALA A 54 -1.87 11.75 10.32
N GLU A 55 -1.87 12.78 11.16
CA GLU A 55 -2.00 12.69 12.61
C GLU A 55 -3.41 12.35 13.10
N GLY A 56 -4.38 12.33 12.21
CA GLY A 56 -5.77 12.08 12.53
C GLY A 56 -6.61 13.36 12.63
N ALA A 57 -7.90 13.18 12.42
CA ALA A 57 -8.95 14.18 12.59
C ALA A 57 -10.28 13.45 12.74
N VAL A 58 -11.17 13.50 11.74
CA VAL A 58 -12.38 12.66 11.70
C VAL A 58 -11.99 11.18 11.51
N GLY A 59 -10.99 10.93 10.68
CA GLY A 59 -10.36 9.61 10.51
C GLY A 59 -9.23 9.38 11.53
N PRO A 60 -8.77 8.14 11.67
CA PRO A 60 -7.74 7.80 12.63
C PRO A 60 -6.37 8.38 12.28
N ASP A 61 -5.52 8.52 13.31
CA ASP A 61 -4.09 8.78 13.15
C ASP A 61 -3.43 7.62 12.40
N LEU A 62 -2.77 7.91 11.30
CA LEU A 62 -2.12 6.92 10.43
C LEU A 62 -0.61 6.76 10.73
N THR A 63 -0.12 7.46 11.74
CA THR A 63 1.31 7.53 12.08
C THR A 63 1.66 6.89 13.42
N ASP A 64 0.65 6.53 14.22
CA ASP A 64 0.85 5.88 15.52
C ASP A 64 0.94 4.35 15.39
N ASP A 65 1.25 3.67 16.50
CA ASP A 65 1.32 2.22 16.57
C ASP A 65 0.01 1.59 17.09
N GLU A 66 -0.99 2.42 17.38
CA GLU A 66 -2.31 1.98 17.85
C GLU A 66 -3.22 1.59 16.69
N TRP A 67 -2.84 0.54 15.98
CA TRP A 67 -3.69 -0.06 14.98
C TRP A 67 -4.45 -1.23 15.61
N ILE A 68 -5.73 -1.35 15.28
CA ILE A 68 -6.53 -2.52 15.69
C ILE A 68 -5.85 -3.81 15.23
N TYR A 69 -5.22 -3.76 14.06
CA TYR A 69 -4.35 -4.80 13.53
C TYR A 69 -3.07 -4.14 13.03
N LYS A 70 -1.90 -4.75 13.30
CA LYS A 70 -0.64 -4.26 12.76
C LYS A 70 -0.70 -4.31 11.22
N PRO A 71 -0.77 -3.17 10.52
CA PRO A 71 -1.03 -3.20 9.09
C PRO A 71 0.23 -3.59 8.33
N THR A 72 0.05 -4.47 7.36
CA THR A 72 1.06 -4.71 6.33
C THR A 72 0.97 -3.62 5.27
N ASP A 73 2.02 -3.46 4.47
CA ASP A 73 1.99 -2.54 3.33
C ASP A 73 0.87 -2.88 2.34
N SER A 74 0.60 -4.17 2.14
CA SER A 74 -0.52 -4.65 1.33
C SER A 74 -1.87 -4.18 1.87
N MET A 75 -2.07 -4.24 3.18
CA MET A 75 -3.33 -3.81 3.80
C MET A 75 -3.55 -2.31 3.62
N ILE A 76 -2.51 -1.51 3.82
CA ILE A 76 -2.58 -0.05 3.63
C ILE A 76 -2.88 0.25 2.15
N PHE A 77 -2.15 -0.36 1.24
CA PHE A 77 -2.37 -0.21 -0.20
C PHE A 77 -3.81 -0.55 -0.59
N ASN A 78 -4.30 -1.71 -0.18
CA ASN A 78 -5.64 -2.17 -0.51
C ASN A 78 -6.72 -1.29 0.11
N THR A 79 -6.52 -0.76 1.31
CA THR A 79 -7.46 0.16 1.94
C THR A 79 -7.57 1.46 1.16
N ILE A 80 -6.46 2.00 0.67
CA ILE A 80 -6.46 3.20 -0.17
C ILE A 80 -7.13 2.90 -1.52
N ALA A 81 -6.76 1.80 -2.17
CA ALA A 81 -7.25 1.44 -3.50
C ALA A 81 -8.74 1.09 -3.52
N LYS A 82 -9.18 0.31 -2.54
CA LYS A 82 -10.52 -0.31 -2.52
C LYS A 82 -11.47 0.30 -1.52
N GLY A 83 -10.99 1.22 -0.67
CA GLY A 83 -11.74 1.74 0.44
C GLY A 83 -11.96 0.70 1.54
N ARG A 84 -12.74 1.08 2.53
CA ARG A 84 -13.11 0.19 3.61
C ARG A 84 -14.62 0.04 3.63
N PRO A 85 -15.18 -1.08 3.16
CA PRO A 85 -16.63 -1.29 3.12
C PRO A 85 -17.27 -1.08 4.50
N GLY A 86 -18.42 -0.42 4.52
CA GLY A 86 -19.14 -0.10 5.77
C GLY A 86 -18.58 1.11 6.52
N THR A 87 -17.60 1.82 5.97
CA THR A 87 -17.03 3.05 6.53
C THR A 87 -17.07 4.19 5.51
N VAL A 88 -16.74 5.41 5.96
CA VAL A 88 -16.63 6.58 5.08
C VAL A 88 -15.35 6.60 4.26
N MET A 89 -14.40 5.67 4.50
CA MET A 89 -13.18 5.55 3.71
C MET A 89 -13.50 5.06 2.30
N ALA A 90 -13.51 6.00 1.35
CA ALA A 90 -13.82 5.73 -0.05
C ALA A 90 -12.67 5.03 -0.77
N PRO A 91 -12.93 4.32 -1.89
CA PRO A 91 -11.88 3.77 -2.74
C PRO A 91 -11.26 4.86 -3.62
N PHE A 92 -9.94 4.86 -3.74
CA PHE A 92 -9.19 5.82 -4.56
C PHE A 92 -8.47 5.18 -5.75
N GLY A 93 -8.69 3.89 -6.01
CA GLY A 93 -8.03 3.16 -7.08
C GLY A 93 -8.32 3.68 -8.50
N ASP A 94 -9.43 4.39 -8.69
CA ASP A 94 -9.78 5.03 -9.98
C ASP A 94 -9.13 6.41 -10.15
N GLN A 95 -8.72 7.05 -9.06
CA GLN A 95 -8.10 8.39 -9.06
C GLN A 95 -6.58 8.35 -8.98
N LEU A 96 -6.03 7.28 -8.40
CA LEU A 96 -4.61 7.11 -8.15
C LEU A 96 -4.11 5.86 -8.87
N THR A 97 -2.95 5.97 -9.50
CA THR A 97 -2.26 4.79 -10.03
C THR A 97 -1.69 3.96 -8.88
N PRO A 98 -1.42 2.65 -9.09
CA PRO A 98 -0.74 1.84 -8.08
C PRO A 98 0.59 2.45 -7.61
N ASP A 99 1.35 3.03 -8.52
CA ASP A 99 2.60 3.74 -8.22
C ASP A 99 2.38 4.91 -7.24
N GLU A 100 1.36 5.70 -7.49
CA GLU A 100 0.99 6.83 -6.62
C GLU A 100 0.52 6.37 -5.24
N ILE A 101 -0.25 5.29 -5.18
CA ILE A 101 -0.68 4.70 -3.91
C ILE A 101 0.52 4.22 -3.10
N TRP A 102 1.51 3.56 -3.73
CA TRP A 102 2.72 3.12 -3.04
C TRP A 102 3.54 4.28 -2.48
N LYS A 103 3.59 5.40 -3.16
CA LYS A 103 4.25 6.61 -2.65
C LYS A 103 3.53 7.16 -1.42
N ILE A 104 2.20 7.14 -1.41
CA ILE A 104 1.42 7.51 -0.23
C ILE A 104 1.71 6.54 0.94
N VAL A 105 1.74 5.25 0.68
CA VAL A 105 2.12 4.25 1.68
C VAL A 105 3.49 4.57 2.27
N GLU A 106 4.48 4.91 1.43
CA GLU A 106 5.82 5.26 1.91
C GLU A 106 5.84 6.54 2.75
N PHE A 107 5.05 7.54 2.38
CA PHE A 107 4.86 8.73 3.22
C PHE A 107 4.38 8.36 4.63
N LEU A 108 3.37 7.50 4.74
CA LEU A 108 2.82 7.06 6.02
C LEU A 108 3.85 6.26 6.83
N ARG A 109 4.60 5.38 6.18
CA ARG A 109 5.66 4.60 6.81
C ARG A 109 6.81 5.48 7.30
N ASP A 110 7.19 6.46 6.50
CA ASP A 110 8.24 7.43 6.87
C ASP A 110 7.82 8.23 8.11
N LYS A 111 6.59 8.70 8.17
CA LYS A 111 6.03 9.37 9.34
C LYS A 111 6.02 8.47 10.58
N ASN A 112 5.64 7.23 10.43
CA ASN A 112 5.65 6.26 11.52
C ASN A 112 7.07 6.04 12.05
N ARG A 113 8.06 5.87 11.17
CA ARG A 113 9.47 5.73 11.55
C ARG A 113 10.00 6.96 12.30
N GLN A 114 9.65 8.15 11.85
CA GLN A 114 10.05 9.41 12.52
C GLN A 114 9.48 9.50 13.93
N ARG A 115 8.27 9.01 14.12
CA ARG A 115 7.59 9.02 15.42
C ARG A 115 8.11 7.93 16.37
N HIS A 116 8.58 6.81 15.81
CA HIS A 116 9.03 5.64 16.56
C HIS A 116 10.45 5.21 16.16
N PRO A 117 11.47 6.05 16.40
CA PRO A 117 12.83 5.76 15.92
C PRO A 117 13.50 4.56 16.59
N LYS A 118 12.94 4.05 17.69
CA LYS A 118 13.51 2.91 18.44
C LYS A 118 13.02 1.56 17.92
N ASP A 119 12.04 1.54 17.03
CA ASP A 119 11.41 0.32 16.55
C ASP A 119 11.97 -0.15 15.18
N GLN A 120 13.12 0.40 14.81
CA GLN A 120 13.80 0.10 13.54
C GLN A 120 15.01 -0.79 13.70
#